data_a91f42197fff95bebce40f0f8be8accb
#
_entry.id   a91f42197fff95bebce40f0f8be8accb
#
_cell.length_a   1.000
_cell.length_b   1.000
_cell.length_c   1.000
_cell.angle_alpha   90.00
_cell.angle_beta   90.00
_cell.angle_gamma   90.00
#
_symmetry.space_group_name_H-M   'P 1'
#
loop_
_entity.id
_entity.type
_entity.pdbx_description
1 polymer ?
#
loop_
_entity_poly.entity_id
_entity_poly.type
_entity_poly.pdbx_seq_one_letter_code
_entity_poly.pdbx_strand_id
1 'polypeptide(L)'
;MTIELFKNQKHVFWTALLLTIFIFSAGILLGFLIENWRTSKIASLYQQSELDLLDIRIQNDIYSLSEIDCTKVIEENINFADRVFEDAKLLEKYSESSRLSNSIILQHKKYDLLRTSFWINSIKLKERCKTDYHNVVYIYDYQNPSLETEAKQDVFSKLLLELKDKKGNKIMLIPIAGDNNIISVDILMNAYGIKKEELPIILIDEKIKITNVENIEEIEKYLD
;
A
#
# COMPACT_ATOMS: atom_id res chain seq x y z
N MET A 1 61.25 -36.76 -4.63
CA MET A 1 60.32 -35.95 -5.45
C MET A 1 59.04 -35.58 -4.69
N THR A 2 59.01 -35.69 -3.37
CA THR A 2 57.76 -35.46 -2.55
C THR A 2 57.79 -34.21 -1.68
N ILE A 3 58.91 -33.46 -1.65
CA ILE A 3 59.07 -32.28 -0.77
C ILE A 3 58.70 -30.96 -1.43
N GLU A 4 58.72 -30.85 -2.74
CA GLU A 4 58.35 -29.63 -3.46
C GLU A 4 56.81 -29.43 -3.56
N LEU A 5 56.01 -30.48 -3.53
CA LEU A 5 54.56 -30.39 -3.56
C LEU A 5 53.97 -29.72 -2.29
N PHE A 6 54.63 -29.89 -1.14
CA PHE A 6 54.18 -29.30 0.14
C PHE A 6 54.51 -27.80 0.30
N LYS A 7 55.53 -27.29 -0.39
CA LYS A 7 55.91 -25.86 -0.33
C LYS A 7 54.92 -24.98 -1.10
N ASN A 8 54.27 -25.55 -2.10
CA ASN A 8 53.26 -24.81 -2.92
C ASN A 8 51.88 -24.85 -2.27
N GLN A 9 51.56 -25.83 -1.44
CA GLN A 9 50.24 -25.95 -0.80
C GLN A 9 49.92 -24.84 0.19
N LYS A 10 50.92 -24.32 0.94
CA LYS A 10 50.69 -23.18 1.86
C LYS A 10 50.39 -21.90 1.10
N HIS A 11 51.03 -21.67 -0.01
CA HIS A 11 50.80 -20.50 -0.84
C HIS A 11 49.39 -20.54 -1.48
N VAL A 12 49.00 -21.69 -2.01
CA VAL A 12 47.67 -21.93 -2.57
C VAL A 12 46.60 -21.75 -1.51
N PHE A 13 46.79 -22.27 -0.29
CA PHE A 13 45.86 -22.09 0.81
C PHE A 13 45.68 -20.60 1.18
N TRP A 14 46.77 -19.82 1.34
CA TRP A 14 46.67 -18.42 1.69
C TRP A 14 46.04 -17.59 0.56
N THR A 15 46.36 -17.90 -0.68
CA THR A 15 45.76 -17.20 -1.84
C THR A 15 44.25 -17.50 -1.91
N ALA A 16 43.82 -18.75 -1.72
CA ALA A 16 42.41 -19.13 -1.70
C ALA A 16 41.68 -18.46 -0.54
N LEU A 17 42.27 -18.43 0.67
CA LEU A 17 41.71 -17.79 1.85
C LEU A 17 41.50 -16.27 1.63
N LEU A 18 42.51 -15.58 1.11
CA LEU A 18 42.41 -14.14 0.82
C LEU A 18 41.35 -13.86 -0.24
N LEU A 19 41.29 -14.66 -1.29
CA LEU A 19 40.27 -14.52 -2.34
C LEU A 19 38.85 -14.73 -1.79
N THR A 20 38.67 -15.74 -0.93
CA THR A 20 37.39 -16.03 -0.29
C THR A 20 36.95 -14.87 0.61
N ILE A 21 37.86 -14.34 1.45
CA ILE A 21 37.57 -13.18 2.30
C ILE A 21 37.22 -11.95 1.46
N PHE A 22 37.92 -11.72 0.35
CA PHE A 22 37.66 -10.60 -0.55
C PHE A 22 36.28 -10.71 -1.18
N ILE A 23 35.93 -11.87 -1.75
CA ILE A 23 34.61 -12.11 -2.36
C ILE A 23 33.50 -11.98 -1.31
N PHE A 24 33.69 -12.53 -0.11
CA PHE A 24 32.73 -12.45 0.97
C PHE A 24 32.51 -11.00 1.43
N SER A 25 33.60 -10.25 1.61
CA SER A 25 33.53 -8.82 1.97
C SER A 25 32.85 -7.97 0.89
N ALA A 26 33.14 -8.24 -0.38
CA ALA A 26 32.49 -7.59 -1.50
C ALA A 26 30.98 -7.90 -1.53
N GLY A 27 30.59 -9.15 -1.26
CA GLY A 27 29.17 -9.54 -1.14
C GLY A 27 28.43 -8.80 -0.02
N ILE A 28 29.05 -8.67 1.16
CA ILE A 28 28.49 -7.91 2.29
C ILE A 28 28.32 -6.43 1.92
N LEU A 29 29.33 -5.82 1.30
CA LEU A 29 29.26 -4.42 0.87
C LEU A 29 28.15 -4.19 -0.14
N LEU A 30 28.03 -5.04 -1.14
CA LEU A 30 26.94 -4.96 -2.13
C LEU A 30 25.58 -5.14 -1.47
N GLY A 31 25.43 -6.10 -0.57
CA GLY A 31 24.19 -6.30 0.19
C GLY A 31 23.81 -5.07 1.00
N PHE A 32 24.77 -4.44 1.69
CA PHE A 32 24.54 -3.20 2.43
C PHE A 32 24.15 -2.02 1.54
N LEU A 33 24.79 -1.88 0.38
CA LEU A 33 24.45 -0.81 -0.58
C LEU A 33 23.04 -0.96 -1.13
N ILE A 34 22.62 -2.18 -1.50
CA ILE A 34 21.28 -2.47 -1.99
C ILE A 34 20.24 -2.20 -0.91
N GLU A 35 20.48 -2.65 0.32
CA GLU A 35 19.56 -2.43 1.45
C GLU A 35 19.43 -0.95 1.81
N ASN A 36 20.55 -0.20 1.83
CA ASN A 36 20.53 1.24 2.10
C ASN A 36 19.75 2.01 1.02
N TRP A 37 19.93 1.65 -0.25
CA TRP A 37 19.18 2.26 -1.35
C TRP A 37 17.69 1.96 -1.26
N ARG A 38 17.32 0.70 -0.94
CA ARG A 38 15.93 0.28 -0.74
C ARG A 38 15.27 1.06 0.41
N THR A 39 15.94 1.14 1.55
CA THR A 39 15.44 1.83 2.75
C THR A 39 15.27 3.33 2.49
N SER A 40 16.20 3.96 1.80
CA SER A 40 16.11 5.38 1.43
C SER A 40 14.91 5.67 0.52
N LYS A 41 14.64 4.78 -0.44
CA LYS A 41 13.49 4.94 -1.35
C LYS A 41 12.16 4.79 -0.62
N ILE A 42 12.05 3.82 0.29
CA ILE A 42 10.87 3.66 1.14
C ILE A 42 10.67 4.89 2.03
N ALA A 43 11.72 5.39 2.67
CA ALA A 43 11.65 6.58 3.51
C ALA A 43 11.17 7.82 2.74
N SER A 44 11.60 8.01 1.50
CA SER A 44 11.14 9.13 0.66
C SER A 44 9.65 9.05 0.31
N LEU A 45 9.13 7.84 0.03
CA LEU A 45 7.69 7.64 -0.23
C LEU A 45 6.85 8.01 1.00
N TYR A 46 7.31 7.66 2.19
CA TYR A 46 6.59 8.01 3.42
C TYR A 46 6.65 9.50 3.76
N GLN A 47 7.77 10.17 3.47
CA GLN A 47 7.83 11.64 3.61
C GLN A 47 6.88 12.33 2.63
N GLN A 48 6.78 11.85 1.40
CA GLN A 48 5.82 12.36 0.43
C GLN A 48 4.39 12.17 0.93
N SER A 49 4.05 11.00 1.49
CA SER A 49 2.71 10.75 2.03
C SER A 49 2.30 11.68 3.19
N GLU A 50 3.25 12.21 3.96
CA GLU A 50 2.98 13.22 5.00
C GLU A 50 2.59 14.56 4.38
N LEU A 51 3.28 14.98 3.32
CA LEU A 51 2.93 16.20 2.57
C LEU A 51 1.55 16.06 1.91
N ASP A 52 1.29 14.92 1.29
CA ASP A 52 0.01 14.61 0.65
C ASP A 52 -1.15 14.59 1.67
N LEU A 53 -0.90 14.11 2.89
CA LEU A 53 -1.88 14.15 3.98
C LEU A 53 -2.22 15.58 4.41
N LEU A 54 -1.21 16.45 4.49
CA LEU A 54 -1.43 17.86 4.82
C LEU A 54 -2.16 18.58 3.68
N ASP A 55 -1.76 18.33 2.42
CA ASP A 55 -2.39 18.92 1.26
C ASP A 55 -3.86 18.53 1.15
N ILE A 56 -4.20 17.26 1.32
CA ILE A 56 -5.59 16.78 1.31
C ILE A 56 -6.44 17.41 2.42
N ARG A 57 -5.88 17.68 3.59
CA ARG A 57 -6.58 18.38 4.66
C ARG A 57 -6.88 19.82 4.26
N ILE A 58 -5.90 20.51 3.68
CA ILE A 58 -6.07 21.89 3.19
C ILE A 58 -7.12 21.93 2.07
N GLN A 59 -7.07 21.00 1.12
CA GLN A 59 -8.08 20.88 0.07
C GLN A 59 -9.49 20.71 0.65
N ASN A 60 -9.63 19.84 1.67
CA ASN A 60 -10.91 19.63 2.35
C ASN A 60 -11.47 20.93 3.00
N ASP A 61 -10.60 21.76 3.59
CA ASP A 61 -10.97 23.04 4.16
C ASP A 61 -11.36 24.05 3.06
N ILE A 62 -10.59 24.09 1.97
CA ILE A 62 -10.90 24.93 0.79
C ILE A 62 -12.27 24.57 0.21
N TYR A 63 -12.59 23.28 0.07
CA TYR A 63 -13.89 22.83 -0.44
C TYR A 63 -15.05 23.26 0.45
N SER A 64 -14.81 23.50 1.73
CA SER A 64 -15.82 23.98 2.68
C SER A 64 -16.06 25.49 2.57
N LEU A 65 -15.09 26.25 2.09
CA LEU A 65 -15.06 27.73 2.19
C LEU A 65 -15.49 28.46 0.92
N SER A 66 -15.34 27.88 -0.30
CA SER A 66 -15.49 28.64 -1.54
C SER A 66 -16.26 27.90 -2.63
N GLU A 67 -16.71 28.65 -3.65
CA GLU A 67 -17.09 28.05 -4.93
C GLU A 67 -15.86 27.39 -5.56
N ILE A 68 -15.99 26.14 -5.95
CA ILE A 68 -14.92 25.34 -6.55
C ILE A 68 -15.24 25.02 -8.01
N ASP A 69 -14.21 24.98 -8.84
CA ASP A 69 -14.31 24.42 -10.18
C ASP A 69 -14.32 22.89 -10.08
N CYS A 70 -15.51 22.30 -10.09
CA CYS A 70 -15.70 20.87 -9.97
C CYS A 70 -14.90 20.07 -11.00
N THR A 71 -14.72 20.57 -12.21
CA THR A 71 -13.98 19.87 -13.26
C THR A 71 -12.51 19.67 -12.86
N LYS A 72 -11.86 20.74 -12.42
CA LYS A 72 -10.46 20.70 -11.98
C LYS A 72 -10.28 19.86 -10.73
N VAL A 73 -11.19 20.01 -9.77
CA VAL A 73 -11.07 19.28 -8.50
C VAL A 73 -11.29 17.78 -8.69
N ILE A 74 -12.21 17.38 -9.56
CA ILE A 74 -12.41 15.96 -9.91
C ILE A 74 -11.15 15.40 -10.59
N GLU A 75 -10.57 16.12 -11.55
CA GLU A 75 -9.35 15.72 -12.24
C GLU A 75 -8.19 15.54 -11.25
N GLU A 76 -7.97 16.50 -10.34
CA GLU A 76 -6.93 16.39 -9.31
C GLU A 76 -7.18 15.25 -8.32
N ASN A 77 -8.44 14.99 -7.96
CA ASN A 77 -8.79 13.86 -7.08
C ASN A 77 -8.50 12.50 -7.75
N ILE A 78 -8.77 12.40 -9.07
CA ILE A 78 -8.43 11.20 -9.85
C ILE A 78 -6.91 11.02 -9.91
N ASN A 79 -6.17 12.07 -10.27
CA ASN A 79 -4.72 12.04 -10.34
C ASN A 79 -4.09 11.66 -8.99
N PHE A 80 -4.68 12.14 -7.90
CA PHE A 80 -4.24 11.80 -6.55
C PHE A 80 -4.50 10.31 -6.23
N ALA A 81 -5.68 9.80 -6.58
CA ALA A 81 -6.02 8.38 -6.40
C ALA A 81 -5.03 7.46 -7.13
N ASP A 82 -4.68 7.82 -8.37
CA ASP A 82 -3.73 7.04 -9.17
C ASP A 82 -2.33 7.07 -8.56
N ARG A 83 -1.85 8.21 -8.05
CA ARG A 83 -0.57 8.27 -7.30
C ARG A 83 -0.60 7.38 -6.06
N VAL A 84 -1.64 7.51 -5.23
CA VAL A 84 -1.79 6.68 -4.01
C VAL A 84 -1.83 5.18 -4.35
N PHE A 85 -2.46 4.82 -5.46
CA PHE A 85 -2.53 3.44 -5.93
C PHE A 85 -1.15 2.90 -6.38
N GLU A 86 -0.40 3.67 -7.17
CA GLU A 86 0.94 3.26 -7.61
C GLU A 86 1.94 3.20 -6.44
N ASP A 87 1.86 4.13 -5.50
CA ASP A 87 2.66 4.09 -4.28
C ASP A 87 2.33 2.87 -3.41
N ALA A 88 1.04 2.46 -3.37
CA ALA A 88 0.63 1.25 -2.67
C ALA A 88 1.27 0.00 -3.25
N LYS A 89 1.21 -0.18 -4.58
CA LYS A 89 1.88 -1.29 -5.27
C LYS A 89 3.37 -1.35 -4.96
N LEU A 90 4.01 -0.18 -4.94
CA LEU A 90 5.44 -0.09 -4.67
C LEU A 90 5.77 -0.46 -3.21
N LEU A 91 4.97 0.02 -2.26
CA LEU A 91 5.13 -0.29 -0.84
C LEU A 91 4.88 -1.77 -0.54
N GLU A 92 3.86 -2.38 -1.14
CA GLU A 92 3.56 -3.81 -1.00
C GLU A 92 4.76 -4.66 -1.42
N LYS A 93 5.33 -4.38 -2.59
CA LYS A 93 6.53 -5.06 -3.10
C LYS A 93 7.74 -4.99 -2.15
N TYR A 94 7.88 -3.89 -1.40
CA TYR A 94 9.00 -3.69 -0.48
C TYR A 94 8.69 -4.15 0.96
N SER A 95 7.43 -4.28 1.35
CA SER A 95 7.04 -4.61 2.74
C SER A 95 7.04 -6.10 3.05
N GLU A 96 6.91 -6.97 2.04
CA GLU A 96 6.84 -8.43 2.22
C GLU A 96 8.01 -9.02 3.04
N SER A 97 9.20 -8.42 2.95
CA SER A 97 10.40 -8.89 3.66
C SER A 97 10.60 -8.29 5.06
N SER A 98 9.75 -7.35 5.50
CA SER A 98 10.03 -6.50 6.68
C SER A 98 8.82 -6.22 7.56
N ARG A 99 7.71 -6.93 7.41
CA ARG A 99 6.40 -6.70 8.09
C ARG A 99 6.45 -6.55 9.63
N LEU A 100 7.53 -6.98 10.28
CA LEU A 100 7.60 -7.09 11.74
C LEU A 100 8.32 -5.93 12.45
N SER A 101 8.76 -4.89 11.75
CA SER A 101 9.40 -3.74 12.39
C SER A 101 8.36 -2.71 12.85
N ASN A 102 8.42 -2.27 14.11
CA ASN A 102 7.58 -1.19 14.65
C ASN A 102 7.61 0.09 13.80
N SER A 103 8.74 0.37 13.16
CA SER A 103 8.90 1.50 12.23
C SER A 103 7.99 1.34 11.01
N ILE A 104 7.89 0.14 10.45
CA ILE A 104 7.06 -0.14 9.26
C ILE A 104 5.58 -0.07 9.60
N ILE A 105 5.16 -0.60 10.77
CA ILE A 105 3.79 -0.48 11.24
C ILE A 105 3.39 0.99 11.39
N LEU A 106 4.25 1.83 11.98
CA LEU A 106 3.97 3.26 12.12
C LEU A 106 3.84 3.97 10.77
N GLN A 107 4.70 3.62 9.83
CA GLN A 107 4.67 4.16 8.48
C GLN A 107 3.41 3.72 7.75
N HIS A 108 3.02 2.45 7.88
CA HIS A 108 1.77 1.94 7.32
C HIS A 108 0.55 2.68 7.87
N LYS A 109 0.52 2.96 9.19
CA LYS A 109 -0.53 3.79 9.82
C LYS A 109 -0.64 5.19 9.22
N LYS A 110 0.49 5.84 8.93
CA LYS A 110 0.48 7.16 8.28
C LYS A 110 -0.15 7.09 6.89
N TYR A 111 0.17 6.04 6.15
CA TYR A 111 -0.38 5.83 4.83
C TYR A 111 -1.89 5.50 4.86
N ASP A 112 -2.33 4.71 5.83
CA ASP A 112 -3.75 4.45 6.06
C ASP A 112 -4.51 5.73 6.45
N LEU A 113 -3.90 6.63 7.24
CA LEU A 113 -4.47 7.94 7.54
C LEU A 113 -4.62 8.81 6.28
N LEU A 114 -3.64 8.79 5.38
CA LEU A 114 -3.73 9.48 4.10
C LEU A 114 -4.91 8.95 3.27
N ARG A 115 -5.01 7.63 3.12
CA ARG A 115 -6.10 6.97 2.38
C ARG A 115 -7.46 7.23 3.01
N THR A 116 -7.53 7.21 4.33
CA THR A 116 -8.77 7.53 5.07
C THR A 116 -9.18 8.98 4.84
N SER A 117 -8.24 9.92 4.89
CA SER A 117 -8.50 11.34 4.60
C SER A 117 -8.93 11.54 3.16
N PHE A 118 -8.30 10.84 2.22
CA PHE A 118 -8.67 10.82 0.82
C PHE A 118 -10.09 10.27 0.60
N TRP A 119 -10.45 9.17 1.26
CA TRP A 119 -11.79 8.61 1.19
C TRP A 119 -12.86 9.61 1.65
N ILE A 120 -12.67 10.24 2.82
CA ILE A 120 -13.60 11.29 3.32
C ILE A 120 -13.70 12.44 2.34
N ASN A 121 -12.58 12.86 1.75
CA ASN A 121 -12.55 13.92 0.75
C ASN A 121 -13.33 13.53 -0.52
N SER A 122 -13.14 12.31 -0.99
CA SER A 122 -13.85 11.77 -2.15
C SER A 122 -15.38 11.73 -1.93
N ILE A 123 -15.85 11.33 -0.73
CA ILE A 123 -17.28 11.36 -0.38
C ILE A 123 -17.83 12.79 -0.52
N LYS A 124 -17.18 13.77 0.10
CA LYS A 124 -17.61 15.18 0.06
C LYS A 124 -17.62 15.73 -1.36
N LEU A 125 -16.62 15.36 -2.16
CA LEU A 125 -16.52 15.80 -3.53
C LEU A 125 -17.65 15.20 -4.40
N LYS A 126 -17.98 13.93 -4.21
CA LYS A 126 -19.11 13.25 -4.86
C LYS A 126 -20.43 13.96 -4.56
N GLU A 127 -20.68 14.29 -3.30
CA GLU A 127 -21.89 14.99 -2.88
C GLU A 127 -22.01 16.39 -3.50
N ARG A 128 -20.88 17.10 -3.56
CA ARG A 128 -20.85 18.49 -4.04
C ARG A 128 -20.85 18.62 -5.56
N CYS A 129 -20.04 17.79 -6.24
CA CYS A 129 -19.78 17.90 -7.67
C CYS A 129 -20.52 16.89 -8.53
N LYS A 130 -21.29 15.96 -7.93
CA LYS A 130 -22.03 14.90 -8.65
C LYS A 130 -21.12 14.14 -9.63
N THR A 131 -20.05 13.57 -9.10
CA THR A 131 -19.07 12.79 -9.87
C THR A 131 -19.67 11.47 -10.38
N ASP A 132 -19.12 10.93 -11.44
CA ASP A 132 -19.50 9.65 -12.06
C ASP A 132 -18.58 8.48 -11.67
N TYR A 133 -17.57 8.73 -10.83
CA TYR A 133 -16.71 7.65 -10.32
C TYR A 133 -17.29 6.99 -9.04
N HIS A 134 -16.91 5.75 -8.79
CA HIS A 134 -17.29 4.98 -7.60
C HIS A 134 -16.15 4.91 -6.60
N ASN A 135 -16.45 5.07 -5.32
CA ASN A 135 -15.52 4.74 -4.24
C ASN A 135 -15.56 3.23 -4.01
N VAL A 136 -14.41 2.58 -4.16
CA VAL A 136 -14.21 1.16 -3.88
C VAL A 136 -13.21 1.05 -2.74
N VAL A 137 -13.72 1.00 -1.52
CA VAL A 137 -12.90 0.94 -0.31
C VAL A 137 -12.67 -0.51 0.08
N TYR A 138 -11.42 -0.92 0.11
CA TYR A 138 -11.01 -2.26 0.51
C TYR A 138 -10.44 -2.23 1.92
N ILE A 139 -11.16 -2.81 2.89
CA ILE A 139 -10.73 -2.85 4.29
C ILE A 139 -10.25 -4.28 4.60
N TYR A 140 -9.01 -4.40 5.07
CA TYR A 140 -8.32 -5.67 5.24
C TYR A 140 -7.60 -5.77 6.59
N ASP A 141 -7.21 -6.99 6.97
CA ASP A 141 -6.44 -7.30 8.18
C ASP A 141 -4.94 -7.29 7.82
N TYR A 142 -4.17 -6.42 8.47
CA TYR A 142 -2.76 -6.19 8.14
C TYR A 142 -1.79 -6.84 9.14
N GLN A 143 -2.07 -6.75 10.45
CA GLN A 143 -1.08 -7.10 11.46
C GLN A 143 -0.94 -8.60 11.67
N ASN A 144 -2.05 -9.31 11.79
CA ASN A 144 -2.05 -10.73 12.10
C ASN A 144 -3.20 -11.47 11.41
N PRO A 145 -3.30 -11.46 10.08
CA PRO A 145 -4.34 -12.24 9.39
C PRO A 145 -4.14 -13.73 9.64
N SER A 146 -5.25 -14.46 9.80
CA SER A 146 -5.20 -15.92 9.74
C SER A 146 -4.83 -16.38 8.32
N LEU A 147 -4.35 -17.61 8.15
CA LEU A 147 -4.05 -18.17 6.82
C LEU A 147 -5.27 -18.11 5.88
N GLU A 148 -6.47 -18.34 6.42
CA GLU A 148 -7.72 -18.24 5.67
C GLU A 148 -8.01 -16.79 5.25
N THR A 149 -7.84 -15.84 6.17
CA THR A 149 -7.99 -14.41 5.90
C THR A 149 -6.98 -13.94 4.86
N GLU A 150 -5.71 -14.34 4.97
CA GLU A 150 -4.66 -13.99 4.02
C GLU A 150 -4.97 -14.52 2.61
N ALA A 151 -5.37 -15.79 2.48
CA ALA A 151 -5.76 -16.38 1.20
C ALA A 151 -6.96 -15.64 0.57
N LYS A 152 -7.95 -15.25 1.38
CA LYS A 152 -9.09 -14.46 0.93
C LYS A 152 -8.66 -13.05 0.49
N GLN A 153 -7.76 -12.41 1.20
CA GLN A 153 -7.20 -11.10 0.85
C GLN A 153 -6.44 -11.14 -0.47
N ASP A 154 -5.70 -12.20 -0.74
CA ASP A 154 -5.01 -12.41 -2.02
C ASP A 154 -5.97 -12.47 -3.21
N VAL A 155 -7.10 -13.15 -3.04
CA VAL A 155 -8.17 -13.20 -4.07
C VAL A 155 -8.75 -11.81 -4.28
N PHE A 156 -9.14 -11.13 -3.20
CA PHE A 156 -9.74 -9.78 -3.27
C PHE A 156 -8.78 -8.78 -3.92
N SER A 157 -7.52 -8.79 -3.52
CA SER A 157 -6.49 -7.90 -4.07
C SER A 157 -6.33 -8.09 -5.58
N LYS A 158 -6.28 -9.35 -6.06
CA LYS A 158 -6.19 -9.64 -7.50
C LYS A 158 -7.39 -9.15 -8.27
N LEU A 159 -8.60 -9.41 -7.77
CA LEU A 159 -9.84 -8.96 -8.41
C LEU A 159 -9.95 -7.44 -8.43
N LEU A 160 -9.53 -6.76 -7.37
CA LEU A 160 -9.55 -5.30 -7.28
C LEU A 160 -8.51 -4.65 -8.20
N LEU A 161 -7.34 -5.26 -8.37
CA LEU A 161 -6.34 -4.82 -9.36
C LEU A 161 -6.89 -4.95 -10.77
N GLU A 162 -7.48 -6.11 -11.12
CA GLU A 162 -8.11 -6.33 -12.42
C GLU A 162 -9.26 -5.34 -12.66
N LEU A 163 -10.07 -5.07 -11.63
CA LEU A 163 -11.15 -4.09 -11.69
C LEU A 163 -10.61 -2.68 -11.97
N LYS A 164 -9.53 -2.27 -11.29
CA LYS A 164 -8.89 -0.96 -11.51
C LYS A 164 -8.32 -0.86 -12.92
N ASP A 165 -7.66 -1.90 -13.41
CA ASP A 165 -7.11 -1.94 -14.77
C ASP A 165 -8.22 -1.84 -15.83
N LYS A 166 -9.39 -2.46 -15.60
CA LYS A 166 -10.53 -2.48 -16.52
C LYS A 166 -11.35 -1.19 -16.48
N LYS A 167 -11.66 -0.65 -15.30
CA LYS A 167 -12.53 0.52 -15.11
C LYS A 167 -11.78 1.86 -15.06
N GLY A 168 -10.47 1.84 -14.81
CA GLY A 168 -9.61 3.04 -14.79
C GLY A 168 -10.11 4.10 -13.81
N ASN A 169 -10.32 5.31 -14.33
CA ASN A 169 -10.74 6.48 -13.56
C ASN A 169 -12.21 6.47 -13.10
N LYS A 170 -12.99 5.47 -13.52
CA LYS A 170 -14.36 5.28 -13.03
C LYS A 170 -14.41 4.73 -11.61
N ILE A 171 -13.29 4.26 -11.07
CA ILE A 171 -13.23 3.80 -9.69
C ILE A 171 -12.04 4.43 -8.94
N MET A 172 -12.32 4.81 -7.69
CA MET A 172 -11.32 5.19 -6.69
C MET A 172 -11.08 3.98 -5.79
N LEU A 173 -10.01 3.23 -6.05
CA LEU A 173 -9.65 2.07 -5.23
C LEU A 173 -8.84 2.55 -4.02
N ILE A 174 -9.37 2.29 -2.82
CA ILE A 174 -8.85 2.82 -1.55
C ILE A 174 -8.64 1.66 -0.56
N PRO A 175 -7.47 1.01 -0.54
CA PRO A 175 -7.17 -0.02 0.44
C PRO A 175 -6.78 0.58 1.79
N ILE A 176 -7.38 0.09 2.90
CA ILE A 176 -7.15 0.57 4.27
C ILE A 176 -7.04 -0.64 5.21
N ALA A 177 -6.03 -0.66 6.08
CA ALA A 177 -5.93 -1.67 7.13
C ALA A 177 -6.91 -1.36 8.27
N GLY A 178 -7.83 -2.29 8.54
CA GLY A 178 -8.87 -2.15 9.56
C GLY A 178 -8.41 -2.49 10.97
N ASP A 179 -7.25 -3.13 11.14
CA ASP A 179 -6.71 -3.61 12.41
C ASP A 179 -5.54 -2.77 12.96
N ASN A 180 -5.15 -1.70 12.28
CA ASN A 180 -4.00 -0.85 12.66
C ASN A 180 -4.25 0.06 13.89
N ASN A 181 -5.39 -0.08 14.58
CA ASN A 181 -5.74 0.75 15.74
C ASN A 181 -5.66 2.27 15.43
N ILE A 182 -6.31 2.68 14.34
CA ILE A 182 -6.47 4.07 13.92
C ILE A 182 -7.90 4.51 14.26
N ILE A 183 -8.04 5.44 15.17
CA ILE A 183 -9.35 5.87 15.70
C ILE A 183 -10.30 6.32 14.57
N SER A 184 -9.81 7.05 13.58
CA SER A 184 -10.64 7.50 12.45
C SER A 184 -11.13 6.35 11.58
N VAL A 185 -10.34 5.31 11.41
CA VAL A 185 -10.75 4.07 10.70
C VAL A 185 -11.79 3.32 11.50
N ASP A 186 -11.58 3.15 12.81
CA ASP A 186 -12.54 2.48 13.69
C ASP A 186 -13.90 3.22 13.71
N ILE A 187 -13.90 4.56 13.71
CA ILE A 187 -15.12 5.38 13.62
C ILE A 187 -15.86 5.12 12.30
N LEU A 188 -15.15 5.13 11.17
CA LEU A 188 -15.74 4.89 9.86
C LEU A 188 -16.26 3.45 9.72
N MET A 189 -15.49 2.46 10.16
CA MET A 189 -15.96 1.07 10.18
C MET A 189 -17.25 0.94 10.98
N ASN A 190 -17.34 1.53 12.17
CA ASN A 190 -18.55 1.55 12.97
C ASN A 190 -19.72 2.26 12.27
N ALA A 191 -19.48 3.42 11.65
CA ALA A 191 -20.50 4.19 10.93
C ALA A 191 -21.12 3.40 9.78
N TYR A 192 -20.32 2.57 9.10
CA TYR A 192 -20.79 1.69 8.01
C TYR A 192 -21.12 0.27 8.49
N GLY A 193 -21.14 0.01 9.79
CA GLY A 193 -21.49 -1.29 10.37
C GLY A 193 -20.53 -2.42 9.96
N ILE A 194 -19.22 -2.12 9.86
CA ILE A 194 -18.19 -3.09 9.53
C ILE A 194 -17.54 -3.56 10.83
N LYS A 195 -17.46 -4.87 11.02
CA LYS A 195 -16.81 -5.50 12.17
C LYS A 195 -15.45 -6.05 11.76
N LYS A 196 -14.48 -6.06 12.70
CA LYS A 196 -13.11 -6.58 12.44
C LYS A 196 -13.11 -8.07 12.06
N GLU A 197 -14.04 -8.84 12.59
CA GLU A 197 -14.18 -10.27 12.31
C GLU A 197 -14.71 -10.58 10.90
N GLU A 198 -15.22 -9.56 10.20
CA GLU A 198 -15.75 -9.70 8.83
C GLU A 198 -14.69 -9.39 7.76
N LEU A 199 -13.52 -8.94 8.16
CA LEU A 199 -12.43 -8.58 7.22
C LEU A 199 -11.90 -9.82 6.47
N PRO A 200 -11.52 -9.67 5.19
CA PRO A 200 -11.57 -8.46 4.37
C PRO A 200 -12.96 -8.13 3.82
N ILE A 201 -13.22 -6.84 3.59
CA ILE A 201 -14.48 -6.32 3.03
C ILE A 201 -14.19 -5.32 1.91
N ILE A 202 -15.02 -5.34 0.86
CA ILE A 202 -15.12 -4.26 -0.13
C ILE A 202 -16.38 -3.46 0.17
N LEU A 203 -16.24 -2.15 0.34
CA LEU A 203 -17.35 -1.21 0.49
C LEU A 203 -17.43 -0.33 -0.75
N ILE A 204 -18.55 -0.38 -1.46
CA ILE A 204 -18.81 0.41 -2.67
C ILE A 204 -19.75 1.57 -2.34
N ASP A 205 -19.33 2.78 -2.66
CA ASP A 205 -20.09 4.03 -2.51
C ASP A 205 -20.75 4.16 -1.12
N GLU A 206 -20.06 3.72 -0.07
CA GLU A 206 -20.48 3.81 1.32
C GLU A 206 -21.82 3.08 1.63
N LYS A 207 -22.28 2.21 0.71
CA LYS A 207 -23.60 1.56 0.78
C LYS A 207 -23.54 0.05 0.67
N ILE A 208 -22.75 -0.48 -0.26
CA ILE A 208 -22.76 -1.89 -0.61
C ILE A 208 -21.54 -2.57 0.01
N LYS A 209 -21.76 -3.52 0.91
CA LYS A 209 -20.72 -4.34 1.51
C LYS A 209 -20.60 -5.68 0.81
N ILE A 210 -19.41 -6.04 0.37
CA ILE A 210 -19.10 -7.33 -0.23
C ILE A 210 -18.09 -8.03 0.68
N THR A 211 -18.51 -9.13 1.28
CA THR A 211 -17.69 -9.96 2.16
C THR A 211 -17.16 -11.22 1.48
N ASN A 212 -17.75 -11.62 0.37
CA ASN A 212 -17.33 -12.74 -0.47
C ASN A 212 -17.46 -12.35 -1.92
N VAL A 213 -16.45 -12.72 -2.71
CA VAL A 213 -16.42 -12.52 -4.16
C VAL A 213 -15.55 -13.59 -4.80
N GLU A 214 -16.04 -14.16 -5.90
CA GLU A 214 -15.32 -15.20 -6.65
C GLU A 214 -14.80 -14.69 -7.99
N ASN A 215 -15.44 -13.67 -8.55
CA ASN A 215 -15.08 -13.10 -9.85
C ASN A 215 -15.37 -11.60 -9.92
N ILE A 216 -14.80 -10.92 -10.90
CA ILE A 216 -14.89 -9.47 -11.07
C ILE A 216 -16.33 -9.01 -11.40
N GLU A 217 -17.10 -9.82 -12.09
CA GLU A 217 -18.46 -9.50 -12.52
C GLU A 217 -19.39 -9.28 -11.32
N GLU A 218 -19.11 -9.95 -10.20
CA GLU A 218 -19.87 -9.75 -8.95
C GLU A 218 -19.67 -8.36 -8.35
N ILE A 219 -18.52 -7.74 -8.60
CA ILE A 219 -18.25 -6.35 -8.17
C ILE A 219 -18.83 -5.38 -9.20
N GLU A 220 -18.64 -5.65 -10.49
CA GLU A 220 -19.02 -4.77 -11.60
C GLU A 220 -20.52 -4.45 -11.60
N LYS A 221 -21.38 -5.39 -11.25
CA LYS A 221 -22.84 -5.18 -11.18
C LYS A 221 -23.29 -4.05 -10.25
N TYR A 222 -22.40 -3.55 -9.39
CA TYR A 222 -22.66 -2.44 -8.49
C TYR A 222 -22.03 -1.12 -8.95
N LEU A 223 -21.35 -1.13 -10.10
CA LEU A 223 -20.61 0.01 -10.67
C LEU A 223 -21.23 0.54 -11.98
N ASP A 224 -22.34 -0.03 -12.41
CA ASP A 224 -23.07 0.33 -13.63
C ASP A 224 -24.30 1.20 -13.36
#